data_96a14f2bf231b23e1d1105c84a9428a2
#
_entry.id   96a14f2bf231b23e1d1105c84a9428a2
#
_cell.length_a   1.000
_cell.length_b   1.000
_cell.length_c   1.000
_cell.angle_alpha   90.00
_cell.angle_beta   90.00
_cell.angle_gamma   90.00
#
_symmetry.space_group_name_H-M   'P 1'
#
loop_
_entity.id
_entity.type
_entity.pdbx_description
1 polymer ?
#
loop_
_entity_poly.entity_id
_entity_poly.type
_entity_poly.pdbx_seq_one_letter_code
_entity_poly.pdbx_strand_id
1 'polypeptide(L)'
;MADFMSFPAARERVLTSGNTTIGIIPDICLVSHFQVGPWQVLYRPAGTGNVKRWGLPLMIPNFSRLKDGIFKDKNTTLPIHGFGRNLPWTVTARESTSLSMQLSSSDATRPDYPYEFTFTATIAAGQGTLTYTLTMENHSAEDMPIAPGFHPYFTVAQQDKAQLVTSGLPGFEASAIDWDANPPDNALPFPHHVTIQVLHGGTLVIEELPVDNNYALANMQVWSEPPTKPDHAFVCFEPTVGSEDALNRPADRLTIAPHSSRQIVLQLTAKPTSTLSPG
;
A
#
# COMPACT_ATOMS: atom_id res chain seq x y z
N MET A 1 -22.96 -7.88 6.76
CA MET A 1 -21.93 -7.75 5.69
C MET A 1 -22.35 -6.54 4.85
N ALA A 2 -21.67 -5.42 4.98
CA ALA A 2 -21.97 -4.27 4.14
C ALA A 2 -21.51 -4.61 2.72
N ASP A 3 -22.45 -4.59 1.79
CA ASP A 3 -22.20 -4.66 0.35
C ASP A 3 -21.30 -3.48 -0.02
N PHE A 4 -20.04 -3.80 -0.39
CA PHE A 4 -19.12 -2.79 -0.88
C PHE A 4 -19.55 -2.40 -2.29
N MET A 5 -20.41 -1.39 -2.33
CA MET A 5 -20.91 -0.76 -3.53
C MET A 5 -19.77 -0.39 -4.48
N SER A 6 -19.99 -0.56 -5.77
CA SER A 6 -19.21 0.05 -6.83
C SER A 6 -19.03 1.54 -6.53
N PHE A 7 -17.83 1.97 -6.11
CA PHE A 7 -17.55 3.39 -5.88
C PHE A 7 -17.63 4.12 -7.23
N PRO A 8 -18.54 5.07 -7.40
CA PRO A 8 -18.66 5.80 -8.64
C PRO A 8 -17.39 6.62 -8.87
N ALA A 9 -16.92 6.66 -10.11
CA ALA A 9 -15.77 7.48 -10.55
C ALA A 9 -15.91 8.97 -10.15
N ALA A 10 -17.13 9.41 -9.84
CA ALA A 10 -17.43 10.77 -9.37
C ALA A 10 -16.78 11.18 -8.04
N ARG A 11 -16.25 10.23 -7.26
CA ARG A 11 -15.56 10.52 -5.98
C ARG A 11 -14.04 10.52 -6.10
N GLU A 12 -13.51 10.10 -7.22
CA GLU A 12 -12.06 10.12 -7.46
C GLU A 12 -11.53 11.56 -7.52
N ARG A 13 -10.41 11.80 -6.85
CA ARG A 13 -9.62 13.03 -6.94
C ARG A 13 -8.36 12.76 -7.74
N VAL A 14 -8.01 13.66 -8.64
CA VAL A 14 -6.85 13.51 -9.49
C VAL A 14 -5.84 14.59 -9.16
N LEU A 15 -4.57 14.16 -9.00
CA LEU A 15 -3.39 15.01 -8.87
C LEU A 15 -2.55 14.85 -10.13
N THR A 16 -1.90 15.93 -10.58
CA THR A 16 -1.04 15.89 -11.77
C THR A 16 0.27 16.64 -11.52
N SER A 17 1.37 16.11 -12.07
CA SER A 17 2.69 16.76 -12.06
C SER A 17 3.47 16.35 -13.31
N GLY A 18 3.63 17.24 -14.28
CA GLY A 18 4.22 16.92 -15.58
C GLY A 18 3.41 15.83 -16.30
N ASN A 19 4.06 14.71 -16.62
CA ASN A 19 3.43 13.54 -17.24
C ASN A 19 2.90 12.50 -16.22
N THR A 20 2.84 12.87 -14.95
CA THR A 20 2.39 12.00 -13.86
C THR A 20 0.95 12.31 -13.50
N THR A 21 0.13 11.26 -13.37
CA THR A 21 -1.25 11.35 -12.91
C THR A 21 -1.48 10.35 -11.78
N ILE A 22 -2.08 10.82 -10.68
CA ILE A 22 -2.42 10.00 -9.51
C ILE A 22 -3.90 10.20 -9.21
N GLY A 23 -4.67 9.11 -9.18
CA GLY A 23 -6.06 9.11 -8.74
C GLY A 23 -6.16 8.66 -7.30
N ILE A 24 -7.07 9.27 -6.55
CA ILE A 24 -7.30 8.96 -5.14
C ILE A 24 -8.81 8.86 -4.91
N ILE A 25 -9.24 7.80 -4.22
CA ILE A 25 -10.60 7.65 -3.68
C ILE A 25 -10.52 7.89 -2.16
N PRO A 26 -10.80 9.11 -1.68
CA PRO A 26 -10.59 9.46 -0.29
C PRO A 26 -11.42 8.64 0.69
N ASP A 27 -12.66 8.30 0.32
CA ASP A 27 -13.60 7.57 1.19
C ASP A 27 -13.03 6.26 1.77
N ILE A 28 -12.04 5.66 1.10
CA ILE A 28 -11.40 4.40 1.50
C ILE A 28 -9.89 4.48 1.54
N CYS A 29 -9.33 5.70 1.49
CA CYS A 29 -7.89 5.94 1.48
C CYS A 29 -7.14 5.12 0.43
N LEU A 30 -7.69 5.05 -0.79
CA LEU A 30 -7.13 4.28 -1.89
C LEU A 30 -6.48 5.21 -2.92
N VAL A 31 -5.19 5.00 -3.19
CA VAL A 31 -4.60 5.50 -4.44
C VAL A 31 -5.08 4.58 -5.56
N SER A 32 -5.99 5.09 -6.39
CA SER A 32 -6.74 4.33 -7.38
C SER A 32 -5.95 4.09 -8.67
N HIS A 33 -5.06 5.01 -9.02
CA HIS A 33 -4.08 4.80 -10.09
C HIS A 33 -2.84 5.66 -9.89
N PHE A 34 -1.76 5.22 -10.48
CA PHE A 34 -0.53 5.98 -10.68
C PHE A 34 -0.05 5.68 -12.10
N GLN A 35 0.02 6.72 -12.90
CA GLN A 35 0.40 6.65 -14.31
C GLN A 35 1.51 7.67 -14.59
N VAL A 36 2.51 7.28 -15.36
CA VAL A 36 3.60 8.15 -15.83
C VAL A 36 3.72 8.03 -17.33
N GLY A 37 3.37 9.09 -18.06
CA GLY A 37 3.26 9.05 -19.50
C GLY A 37 2.32 7.92 -19.96
N PRO A 38 2.76 7.01 -20.85
CA PRO A 38 1.92 5.90 -21.32
C PRO A 38 1.83 4.74 -20.31
N TRP A 39 2.66 4.69 -19.29
CA TRP A 39 2.75 3.56 -18.37
C TRP A 39 1.77 3.67 -17.20
N GLN A 40 0.76 2.77 -17.19
CA GLN A 40 -0.12 2.55 -16.03
C GLN A 40 0.65 1.72 -15.00
N VAL A 41 1.25 2.37 -14.00
CA VAL A 41 2.11 1.72 -13.00
C VAL A 41 1.31 0.87 -12.03
N LEU A 42 0.24 1.44 -11.45
CA LEU A 42 -0.67 0.68 -10.58
C LEU A 42 -1.78 0.04 -11.39
N TYR A 43 -2.02 -1.23 -11.12
CA TYR A 43 -3.08 -2.02 -11.74
C TYR A 43 -4.47 -1.46 -11.39
N ARG A 44 -5.29 -1.34 -12.41
CA ARG A 44 -6.70 -0.99 -12.30
C ARG A 44 -7.48 -1.89 -13.26
N PRO A 45 -8.41 -2.72 -12.76
CA PRO A 45 -9.19 -3.59 -13.64
C PRO A 45 -10.10 -2.77 -14.55
N ALA A 46 -10.40 -3.32 -15.73
CA ALA A 46 -11.43 -2.73 -16.60
C ALA A 46 -12.82 -2.99 -15.98
N GLY A 47 -13.60 -1.92 -15.78
CA GLY A 47 -14.95 -2.01 -15.22
C GLY A 47 -15.03 -1.77 -13.71
N THR A 48 -16.02 -2.38 -13.06
CA THR A 48 -16.30 -2.22 -11.61
C THR A 48 -15.54 -3.21 -10.75
N GLY A 49 -14.23 -3.40 -10.99
CA GLY A 49 -13.42 -4.36 -10.26
C GLY A 49 -13.53 -4.26 -8.73
N ASN A 50 -13.18 -5.33 -8.04
CA ASN A 50 -13.17 -5.37 -6.58
C ASN A 50 -12.16 -4.33 -6.06
N VAL A 51 -12.64 -3.25 -5.41
CA VAL A 51 -11.80 -2.18 -4.83
C VAL A 51 -10.75 -2.66 -3.83
N LYS A 52 -10.77 -3.92 -3.44
CA LYS A 52 -9.77 -4.53 -2.54
C LYS A 52 -8.57 -5.12 -3.27
N ARG A 53 -8.57 -5.19 -4.62
CA ARG A 53 -7.56 -5.89 -5.41
C ARG A 53 -6.98 -5.05 -6.54
N TRP A 54 -6.78 -3.75 -6.31
CA TRP A 54 -6.18 -2.85 -7.27
C TRP A 54 -5.68 -1.55 -6.62
N GLY A 55 -4.88 -0.78 -7.34
CA GLY A 55 -4.32 0.47 -6.86
C GLY A 55 -3.30 0.27 -5.73
N LEU A 56 -3.32 1.14 -4.73
CA LEU A 56 -2.51 1.07 -3.53
C LEU A 56 -3.39 1.30 -2.30
N PRO A 57 -4.03 0.26 -1.76
CA PRO A 57 -4.71 0.32 -0.47
C PRO A 57 -3.74 0.48 0.70
N LEU A 58 -4.15 1.22 1.73
CA LEU A 58 -3.46 1.27 3.02
C LEU A 58 -3.97 0.15 3.92
N MET A 59 -3.06 -0.59 4.53
CA MET A 59 -3.36 -1.61 5.54
C MET A 59 -3.02 -1.06 6.92
N ILE A 60 -4.04 -0.78 7.75
CA ILE A 60 -3.90 -0.17 9.08
C ILE A 60 -5.11 -0.57 9.97
N PRO A 61 -4.89 -0.88 11.26
CA PRO A 61 -3.67 -0.83 12.03
C PRO A 61 -2.73 -2.03 11.81
N ASN A 62 -3.11 -3.05 11.03
CA ASN A 62 -2.29 -4.24 10.80
C ASN A 62 -2.20 -4.61 9.30
N PHE A 63 -1.06 -5.16 8.94
CA PHE A 63 -0.87 -5.93 7.73
C PHE A 63 -1.40 -7.36 7.92
N SER A 64 -1.94 -7.96 6.83
CA SER A 64 -2.40 -9.34 6.75
C SER A 64 -3.39 -9.76 7.86
N ARG A 65 -3.42 -11.04 8.15
CA ARG A 65 -4.28 -11.63 9.19
C ARG A 65 -3.57 -11.62 10.53
N LEU A 66 -4.33 -11.47 11.60
CA LEU A 66 -3.87 -11.84 12.94
C LEU A 66 -4.19 -13.32 13.17
N LYS A 67 -3.39 -13.97 14.00
CA LYS A 67 -3.65 -15.36 14.40
C LYS A 67 -5.04 -15.46 15.04
N ASP A 68 -5.87 -16.33 14.50
CA ASP A 68 -7.28 -16.51 14.89
C ASP A 68 -8.13 -15.23 14.76
N GLY A 69 -7.65 -14.21 14.04
CA GLY A 69 -8.29 -12.89 13.93
C GLY A 69 -8.20 -12.04 15.18
N ILE A 70 -7.40 -12.45 16.18
CA ILE A 70 -7.38 -11.86 17.52
C ILE A 70 -6.22 -10.87 17.68
N PHE A 71 -6.52 -9.65 18.08
CA PHE A 71 -5.55 -8.70 18.62
C PHE A 71 -5.34 -8.99 20.11
N LYS A 72 -4.21 -9.61 20.44
CA LYS A 72 -3.96 -10.20 21.76
C LYS A 72 -3.90 -9.17 22.90
N ASP A 73 -3.31 -8.00 22.67
CA ASP A 73 -3.14 -6.98 23.71
C ASP A 73 -4.47 -6.51 24.30
N LYS A 74 -5.54 -6.57 23.53
CA LYS A 74 -6.88 -6.13 23.94
C LYS A 74 -7.93 -7.25 23.93
N ASN A 75 -7.55 -8.45 23.47
CA ASN A 75 -8.45 -9.58 23.26
C ASN A 75 -9.67 -9.21 22.40
N THR A 76 -9.44 -8.44 21.34
CA THR A 76 -10.44 -7.99 20.39
C THR A 76 -10.17 -8.62 19.01
N THR A 77 -11.07 -8.43 18.05
CA THR A 77 -10.90 -8.95 16.69
C THR A 77 -10.57 -7.83 15.72
N LEU A 78 -9.64 -8.09 14.79
CA LEU A 78 -9.37 -7.17 13.69
C LEU A 78 -9.50 -7.89 12.35
N PRO A 79 -10.10 -7.25 11.34
CA PRO A 79 -10.19 -7.84 10.02
C PRO A 79 -8.83 -7.95 9.36
N ILE A 80 -8.75 -8.79 8.32
CA ILE A 80 -7.55 -8.85 7.47
C ILE A 80 -7.23 -7.45 6.93
N HIS A 81 -5.96 -7.04 7.09
CA HIS A 81 -5.44 -5.72 6.73
C HIS A 81 -6.05 -4.54 7.50
N GLY A 82 -6.64 -4.82 8.66
CA GLY A 82 -7.24 -3.79 9.51
C GLY A 82 -8.50 -3.16 8.92
N PHE A 83 -8.86 -2.01 9.45
CA PHE A 83 -10.10 -1.31 9.10
C PHE A 83 -9.87 -0.05 8.21
N GLY A 84 -8.65 0.40 8.00
CA GLY A 84 -8.36 1.68 7.32
C GLY A 84 -8.98 1.81 5.94
N ARG A 85 -9.02 0.72 5.16
CA ARG A 85 -9.65 0.67 3.83
C ARG A 85 -11.16 0.38 3.85
N ASN A 86 -11.76 0.28 5.03
CA ASN A 86 -13.18 -0.07 5.22
C ASN A 86 -13.99 1.07 5.86
N LEU A 87 -13.31 2.11 6.35
CA LEU A 87 -13.93 3.25 7.03
C LEU A 87 -13.74 4.52 6.20
N PRO A 88 -14.67 5.47 6.31
CA PRO A 88 -14.58 6.73 5.56
C PRO A 88 -13.49 7.64 6.13
N TRP A 89 -12.63 8.15 5.24
CA TRP A 89 -11.65 9.18 5.57
C TRP A 89 -12.15 10.56 5.17
N THR A 90 -11.78 11.56 5.94
CA THR A 90 -12.14 12.95 5.69
C THR A 90 -10.98 13.68 5.03
N VAL A 91 -11.22 14.33 3.89
CA VAL A 91 -10.21 15.20 3.25
C VAL A 91 -10.00 16.44 4.12
N THR A 92 -8.76 16.68 4.53
CA THR A 92 -8.37 17.80 5.41
C THR A 92 -7.61 18.89 4.69
N ALA A 93 -6.88 18.55 3.61
CA ALA A 93 -6.18 19.51 2.78
C ALA A 93 -6.13 19.04 1.32
N ARG A 94 -6.17 19.98 0.39
CA ARG A 94 -6.02 19.73 -1.05
C ARG A 94 -5.26 20.85 -1.70
N GLU A 95 -4.21 20.49 -2.43
CA GLU A 95 -3.41 21.38 -3.27
C GLU A 95 -3.42 20.86 -4.72
N SER A 96 -2.73 21.52 -5.63
CA SER A 96 -2.65 21.11 -7.03
C SER A 96 -1.98 19.74 -7.20
N THR A 97 -0.98 19.44 -6.35
CA THR A 97 -0.16 18.22 -6.42
C THR A 97 -0.22 17.35 -5.18
N SER A 98 -1.03 17.71 -4.17
CA SER A 98 -1.17 16.91 -2.95
C SER A 98 -2.60 16.86 -2.42
N LEU A 99 -2.91 15.79 -1.70
CA LEU A 99 -4.17 15.59 -0.99
C LEU A 99 -3.87 14.93 0.37
N SER A 100 -4.42 15.51 1.44
CA SER A 100 -4.37 14.92 2.78
C SER A 100 -5.76 14.50 3.23
N MET A 101 -5.82 13.35 3.89
CA MET A 101 -7.06 12.80 4.44
C MET A 101 -6.79 12.14 5.80
N GLN A 102 -7.79 12.12 6.66
CA GLN A 102 -7.68 11.66 8.04
C GLN A 102 -8.77 10.63 8.39
N LEU A 103 -8.37 9.67 9.23
CA LEU A 103 -9.24 8.76 9.95
C LEU A 103 -8.93 8.89 11.44
N SER A 104 -9.91 9.31 12.24
CA SER A 104 -9.78 9.36 13.70
C SER A 104 -10.54 8.22 14.36
N SER A 105 -10.14 7.89 15.59
CA SER A 105 -10.86 6.95 16.44
C SER A 105 -12.33 7.36 16.59
N SER A 106 -13.21 6.38 16.67
CA SER A 106 -14.65 6.58 16.73
C SER A 106 -15.34 5.39 17.38
N ASP A 107 -16.65 5.46 17.58
CA ASP A 107 -17.42 4.33 18.09
C ASP A 107 -17.37 3.10 17.16
N ALA A 108 -17.02 3.31 15.87
CA ALA A 108 -16.82 2.21 14.93
C ALA A 108 -15.46 1.51 15.08
N THR A 109 -14.45 2.17 15.66
CA THR A 109 -13.09 1.60 15.80
C THR A 109 -12.81 1.10 17.22
N ARG A 110 -13.40 1.73 18.25
CA ARG A 110 -13.12 1.42 19.67
C ARG A 110 -13.39 -0.03 20.09
N PRO A 111 -14.43 -0.72 19.59
CA PRO A 111 -14.66 -2.12 19.97
C PRO A 111 -13.51 -3.05 19.58
N ASP A 112 -12.88 -2.80 18.44
CA ASP A 112 -11.85 -3.66 17.87
C ASP A 112 -10.43 -3.16 18.15
N TYR A 113 -10.25 -1.82 18.23
CA TYR A 113 -8.97 -1.17 18.46
C TYR A 113 -9.15 0.02 19.43
N PRO A 114 -9.16 -0.23 20.75
CA PRO A 114 -9.58 0.73 21.78
C PRO A 114 -8.51 1.77 22.13
N TYR A 115 -8.01 2.46 21.12
CA TYR A 115 -7.09 3.58 21.26
C TYR A 115 -7.71 4.85 20.68
N GLU A 116 -7.36 5.99 21.27
CA GLU A 116 -7.67 7.30 20.68
C GLU A 116 -6.53 7.67 19.73
N PHE A 117 -6.85 7.85 18.45
CA PHE A 117 -5.85 8.08 17.42
C PHE A 117 -6.33 9.03 16.34
N THR A 118 -5.37 9.60 15.61
CA THR A 118 -5.59 10.18 14.27
C THR A 118 -4.55 9.61 13.32
N PHE A 119 -5.02 9.00 12.22
CA PHE A 119 -4.19 8.60 11.10
C PHE A 119 -4.36 9.61 9.98
N THR A 120 -3.26 10.18 9.49
CA THR A 120 -3.25 11.11 8.37
C THR A 120 -2.47 10.52 7.20
N ALA A 121 -3.13 10.40 6.06
CA ALA A 121 -2.53 9.99 4.80
C ALA A 121 -2.39 11.20 3.88
N THR A 122 -1.19 11.54 3.48
CA THR A 122 -0.90 12.59 2.50
C THR A 122 -0.29 11.97 1.26
N ILE A 123 -0.96 12.16 0.12
CA ILE A 123 -0.49 11.70 -1.19
C ILE A 123 -0.01 12.91 -1.97
N ALA A 124 1.20 12.83 -2.51
CA ALA A 124 1.78 13.89 -3.33
C ALA A 124 2.27 13.34 -4.68
N ALA A 125 2.00 14.11 -5.73
CA ALA A 125 2.46 13.85 -7.09
C ALA A 125 3.70 14.69 -7.40
N GLY A 126 4.78 14.02 -7.80
CA GLY A 126 5.96 14.64 -8.41
C GLY A 126 6.13 14.14 -9.85
N GLN A 127 7.15 14.65 -10.55
CA GLN A 127 7.45 14.18 -11.90
C GLN A 127 7.99 12.74 -11.86
N GLY A 128 7.20 11.79 -12.32
CA GLY A 128 7.50 10.36 -12.26
C GLY A 128 7.38 9.76 -10.85
N THR A 129 6.85 10.50 -9.85
CA THR A 129 6.82 10.04 -8.46
C THR A 129 5.44 10.13 -7.83
N LEU A 130 5.18 9.18 -6.95
CA LEU A 130 4.10 9.18 -5.96
C LEU A 130 4.76 9.10 -4.58
N THR A 131 4.52 10.10 -3.73
CA THR A 131 4.95 10.06 -2.33
C THR A 131 3.74 9.87 -1.43
N TYR A 132 3.79 8.85 -0.58
CA TYR A 132 2.76 8.54 0.41
C TYR A 132 3.33 8.76 1.80
N THR A 133 2.85 9.77 2.51
CA THR A 133 3.20 10.03 3.91
C THR A 133 2.06 9.56 4.80
N LEU A 134 2.35 8.63 5.70
CA LEU A 134 1.43 8.15 6.75
C LEU A 134 1.91 8.68 8.09
N THR A 135 1.11 9.54 8.71
CA THR A 135 1.32 10.03 10.08
C THR A 135 0.31 9.32 11.00
N MET A 136 0.81 8.78 12.10
CA MET A 136 0.02 8.04 13.08
C MET A 136 0.22 8.71 14.44
N GLU A 137 -0.86 9.30 14.97
CA GLU A 137 -0.87 10.01 16.24
C GLU A 137 -1.62 9.18 17.27
N ASN A 138 -1.00 8.97 18.42
CA ASN A 138 -1.62 8.33 19.58
C ASN A 138 -2.08 9.42 20.57
N HIS A 139 -3.38 9.54 20.78
CA HIS A 139 -3.98 10.46 21.74
C HIS A 139 -4.35 9.76 23.06
N SER A 140 -4.13 8.44 23.17
CA SER A 140 -4.37 7.66 24.37
C SER A 140 -3.33 7.96 25.45
N ALA A 141 -3.68 7.62 26.71
CA ALA A 141 -2.75 7.64 27.85
C ALA A 141 -1.87 6.37 27.94
N GLU A 142 -1.98 5.45 26.98
CA GLU A 142 -1.23 4.20 26.93
C GLU A 142 -0.50 4.04 25.58
N ASP A 143 0.48 3.17 25.53
CA ASP A 143 1.20 2.81 24.31
C ASP A 143 0.25 2.20 23.27
N MET A 144 0.32 2.69 22.03
CA MET A 144 -0.49 2.22 20.91
C MET A 144 0.36 1.35 19.97
N PRO A 145 0.19 0.01 19.98
CA PRO A 145 0.87 -0.89 19.06
C PRO A 145 0.23 -0.84 17.67
N ILE A 146 1.06 -0.81 16.63
CA ILE A 146 0.60 -0.70 15.25
C ILE A 146 1.58 -1.38 14.27
N ALA A 147 1.07 -2.06 13.25
CA ALA A 147 1.88 -2.73 12.24
C ALA A 147 1.30 -2.52 10.83
N PRO A 148 1.30 -1.27 10.31
CA PRO A 148 0.72 -0.96 9.01
C PRO A 148 1.57 -1.46 7.85
N GLY A 149 0.98 -1.38 6.65
CA GLY A 149 1.67 -1.63 5.40
C GLY A 149 0.94 -1.02 4.21
N PHE A 150 1.62 -1.03 3.08
CA PHE A 150 1.12 -0.54 1.80
C PHE A 150 0.96 -1.73 0.85
N HIS A 151 -0.16 -1.78 0.11
CA HIS A 151 -0.49 -2.93 -0.75
C HIS A 151 -0.58 -2.53 -2.23
N PRO A 152 0.52 -2.03 -2.84
CA PRO A 152 0.49 -1.66 -4.24
C PRO A 152 0.34 -2.88 -5.14
N TYR A 153 -0.61 -2.81 -6.06
CA TYR A 153 -0.78 -3.73 -7.16
C TYR A 153 -0.09 -3.13 -8.37
N PHE A 154 1.07 -3.63 -8.76
CA PHE A 154 1.78 -3.13 -9.94
C PHE A 154 1.30 -3.87 -11.19
N THR A 155 1.04 -3.13 -12.27
CA THR A 155 0.61 -3.69 -13.54
C THR A 155 1.73 -4.53 -14.16
N VAL A 156 1.50 -5.83 -14.25
CA VAL A 156 2.40 -6.80 -14.90
C VAL A 156 1.54 -7.82 -15.60
N ALA A 157 1.63 -7.91 -16.92
CA ALA A 157 0.89 -8.93 -17.67
C ALA A 157 1.37 -10.33 -17.29
N GLN A 158 0.49 -11.33 -17.34
CA GLN A 158 0.80 -12.70 -16.88
C GLN A 158 2.08 -13.26 -17.53
N GLN A 159 2.21 -13.09 -18.85
CA GLN A 159 3.38 -13.57 -19.61
C GLN A 159 4.69 -12.85 -19.29
N ASP A 160 4.64 -11.68 -18.64
CA ASP A 160 5.80 -10.86 -18.33
C ASP A 160 6.31 -11.05 -16.89
N LYS A 161 5.53 -11.71 -16.02
CA LYS A 161 5.87 -11.88 -14.60
C LYS A 161 7.21 -12.59 -14.38
N ALA A 162 7.49 -13.65 -15.14
CA ALA A 162 8.75 -14.38 -15.05
C ALA A 162 9.96 -13.59 -15.57
N GLN A 163 9.73 -12.44 -16.21
CA GLN A 163 10.76 -11.58 -16.78
C GLN A 163 11.05 -10.34 -15.91
N LEU A 164 10.41 -10.23 -14.74
CA LEU A 164 10.73 -9.18 -13.77
C LEU A 164 12.18 -9.34 -13.30
N VAL A 165 12.92 -8.25 -13.29
CA VAL A 165 14.27 -8.20 -12.73
C VAL A 165 14.28 -7.25 -11.56
N THR A 166 14.68 -7.75 -10.38
CA THR A 166 14.76 -6.92 -9.18
C THR A 166 16.23 -6.69 -8.78
N SER A 167 16.48 -5.52 -8.21
CA SER A 167 17.72 -5.20 -7.52
C SER A 167 17.40 -4.68 -6.13
N GLY A 168 18.11 -5.17 -5.12
CA GLY A 168 17.87 -4.80 -3.73
C GLY A 168 16.79 -5.63 -3.04
N LEU A 169 16.30 -6.74 -3.63
CA LEU A 169 15.34 -7.64 -2.98
C LEU A 169 15.92 -9.07 -2.91
N PRO A 170 16.75 -9.38 -1.91
CA PRO A 170 17.33 -10.71 -1.75
C PRO A 170 16.28 -11.78 -1.57
N GLY A 171 16.45 -12.92 -2.24
CA GLY A 171 15.53 -14.06 -2.15
C GLY A 171 14.33 -14.01 -3.12
N PHE A 172 14.20 -12.97 -3.94
CA PHE A 172 13.22 -12.91 -5.01
C PHE A 172 13.90 -13.19 -6.36
N GLU A 173 13.45 -14.24 -7.04
CA GLU A 173 13.88 -14.61 -8.39
C GLU A 173 12.66 -14.93 -9.24
N ALA A 174 12.23 -13.98 -10.07
CA ALA A 174 10.98 -14.08 -10.82
C ALA A 174 10.94 -15.25 -11.80
N SER A 175 12.08 -15.59 -12.41
CA SER A 175 12.22 -16.69 -13.37
C SER A 175 12.10 -18.07 -12.74
N ALA A 176 12.27 -18.18 -11.41
CA ALA A 176 12.14 -19.43 -10.66
C ALA A 176 10.71 -19.69 -10.14
N ILE A 177 9.78 -18.76 -10.32
CA ILE A 177 8.41 -18.84 -9.81
C ILE A 177 7.49 -19.44 -10.85
N ASP A 178 6.65 -20.41 -10.44
CA ASP A 178 5.53 -20.90 -11.21
C ASP A 178 4.32 -19.95 -11.06
N TRP A 179 4.30 -18.92 -11.90
CA TRP A 179 3.28 -17.87 -11.86
C TRP A 179 1.87 -18.35 -12.24
N ASP A 180 1.77 -19.51 -12.87
CA ASP A 180 0.49 -20.04 -13.34
C ASP A 180 -0.17 -20.97 -12.29
N ALA A 181 0.61 -21.78 -11.62
CA ALA A 181 0.06 -22.75 -10.65
C ALA A 181 0.31 -22.33 -9.19
N ASN A 182 1.48 -21.74 -8.90
CA ASN A 182 1.90 -21.40 -7.53
C ASN A 182 2.52 -20.01 -7.49
N PRO A 183 1.76 -18.93 -7.75
CA PRO A 183 2.26 -17.57 -7.63
C PRO A 183 2.73 -17.30 -6.20
N PRO A 184 3.65 -16.33 -6.00
CA PRO A 184 4.25 -16.08 -4.70
C PRO A 184 3.22 -15.55 -3.68
N ASP A 185 3.42 -15.93 -2.43
CA ASP A 185 2.83 -15.31 -1.24
C ASP A 185 3.90 -15.34 -0.13
N ASN A 186 4.97 -14.56 -0.31
CA ASN A 186 6.19 -14.66 0.47
C ASN A 186 6.57 -13.33 1.12
N ALA A 187 6.98 -13.42 2.39
CA ALA A 187 7.58 -12.33 3.14
C ALA A 187 9.13 -12.36 2.97
N LEU A 188 9.71 -11.24 2.57
CA LEU A 188 11.14 -11.04 2.38
C LEU A 188 11.61 -9.83 3.19
N PRO A 189 12.87 -9.75 3.61
CA PRO A 189 13.40 -8.52 4.19
C PRO A 189 13.29 -7.35 3.22
N PHE A 190 12.85 -6.19 3.69
CA PHE A 190 12.82 -4.97 2.89
C PHE A 190 14.04 -4.10 3.21
N PRO A 191 14.96 -3.90 2.26
CA PRO A 191 16.17 -3.10 2.47
C PRO A 191 15.93 -1.60 2.28
N HIS A 192 14.71 -1.13 2.38
CA HIS A 192 14.22 0.25 2.23
C HIS A 192 14.35 0.85 0.83
N HIS A 193 14.96 0.14 -0.10
CA HIS A 193 15.08 0.55 -1.50
C HIS A 193 15.14 -0.69 -2.40
N VAL A 194 14.17 -0.81 -3.32
CA VAL A 194 14.09 -1.89 -4.30
C VAL A 194 13.84 -1.29 -5.68
N THR A 195 14.62 -1.75 -6.66
CA THR A 195 14.40 -1.40 -8.08
C THR A 195 13.86 -2.61 -8.82
N ILE A 196 12.83 -2.40 -9.64
CA ILE A 196 12.15 -3.43 -10.42
C ILE A 196 12.11 -2.99 -11.88
N GLN A 197 12.65 -3.83 -12.77
CA GLN A 197 12.47 -3.67 -14.21
C GLN A 197 11.21 -4.40 -14.63
N VAL A 198 10.26 -3.67 -15.20
CA VAL A 198 8.99 -4.20 -15.71
C VAL A 198 9.05 -4.18 -17.23
N LEU A 199 8.97 -5.36 -17.84
CA LEU A 199 8.95 -5.47 -19.28
C LEU A 199 7.75 -4.68 -19.85
N HIS A 200 7.95 -3.93 -20.94
CA HIS A 200 6.95 -3.04 -21.55
C HIS A 200 6.45 -1.88 -20.66
N GLY A 201 6.94 -1.75 -19.44
CA GLY A 201 6.66 -0.64 -18.52
C GLY A 201 7.84 0.31 -18.37
N GLY A 202 8.86 -0.13 -17.69
CA GLY A 202 10.05 0.65 -17.38
C GLY A 202 10.67 0.27 -16.05
N THR A 203 11.35 1.22 -15.44
CA THR A 203 11.97 1.05 -14.12
C THR A 203 11.06 1.61 -13.03
N LEU A 204 10.69 0.77 -12.09
CA LEU A 204 9.99 1.12 -10.85
C LEU A 204 10.98 1.07 -9.68
N VAL A 205 10.96 2.11 -8.85
CA VAL A 205 11.67 2.13 -7.56
C VAL A 205 10.65 2.21 -6.45
N ILE A 206 10.78 1.35 -5.45
CA ILE A 206 10.03 1.37 -4.19
C ILE A 206 11.02 1.74 -3.10
N GLU A 207 10.80 2.85 -2.43
CA GLU A 207 11.73 3.38 -1.44
C GLU A 207 11.00 3.88 -0.21
N GLU A 208 11.46 3.50 0.99
CA GLU A 208 11.11 4.18 2.22
C GLU A 208 12.09 5.32 2.44
N LEU A 209 11.58 6.54 2.53
CA LEU A 209 12.39 7.69 2.91
C LEU A 209 12.49 7.77 4.44
N PRO A 210 13.71 7.91 5.00
CA PRO A 210 13.87 7.92 6.46
C PRO A 210 13.24 9.17 7.08
N VAL A 211 12.61 8.99 8.24
CA VAL A 211 12.12 10.07 9.09
C VAL A 211 13.02 10.11 10.33
N ASP A 212 13.65 11.25 10.59
CA ASP A 212 14.64 11.42 11.68
C ASP A 212 15.74 10.33 11.69
N ASN A 213 16.23 9.98 10.50
CA ASN A 213 17.21 8.90 10.25
C ASN A 213 16.72 7.48 10.64
N ASN A 214 15.43 7.27 10.79
CA ASN A 214 14.83 5.98 11.10
C ASN A 214 13.94 5.47 9.97
N TYR A 215 13.92 4.16 9.83
CA TYR A 215 13.02 3.41 8.97
C TYR A 215 12.00 2.65 9.82
N ALA A 216 10.86 2.34 9.24
CA ALA A 216 9.78 1.62 9.91
C ALA A 216 9.38 0.33 9.17
N LEU A 217 9.58 0.29 7.85
CA LEU A 217 9.17 -0.83 7.01
C LEU A 217 10.30 -1.85 6.94
N ALA A 218 10.13 -3.01 7.54
CA ALA A 218 11.17 -4.04 7.62
C ALA A 218 10.91 -5.25 6.71
N ASN A 219 9.68 -5.35 6.14
CA ASN A 219 9.25 -6.51 5.39
C ASN A 219 8.68 -6.09 4.02
N MET A 220 8.97 -6.91 3.01
CA MET A 220 8.38 -6.84 1.67
C MET A 220 7.58 -8.11 1.45
N GLN A 221 6.25 -8.01 1.45
CA GLN A 221 5.41 -9.11 1.00
C GLN A 221 5.35 -9.11 -0.52
N VAL A 222 5.63 -10.23 -1.15
CA VAL A 222 5.44 -10.42 -2.58
C VAL A 222 4.26 -11.34 -2.79
N TRP A 223 3.25 -10.85 -3.51
CA TRP A 223 2.02 -11.60 -3.75
C TRP A 223 1.50 -11.40 -5.18
N SER A 224 0.87 -12.44 -5.72
CA SER A 224 0.17 -12.39 -6.99
C SER A 224 -0.94 -13.44 -7.05
N GLU A 225 -1.78 -13.37 -8.10
CA GLU A 225 -2.81 -14.38 -8.37
C GLU A 225 -2.49 -15.17 -9.65
N PRO A 226 -2.92 -16.44 -9.73
CA PRO A 226 -2.79 -17.24 -10.95
C PRO A 226 -3.77 -16.76 -12.03
N PRO A 227 -3.53 -17.12 -13.33
CA PRO A 227 -4.38 -16.72 -14.45
C PRO A 227 -5.80 -17.30 -14.40
N THR A 228 -6.06 -18.26 -13.51
CA THR A 228 -7.41 -18.77 -13.25
C THR A 228 -8.30 -17.77 -12.51
N LYS A 229 -7.72 -16.70 -11.95
CA LYS A 229 -8.47 -15.62 -11.30
C LYS A 229 -8.75 -14.50 -12.31
N PRO A 230 -9.92 -13.83 -12.21
CA PRO A 230 -10.27 -12.73 -13.13
C PRO A 230 -9.30 -11.56 -13.08
N ASP A 231 -8.84 -11.21 -11.87
CA ASP A 231 -7.85 -10.16 -11.63
C ASP A 231 -6.51 -10.81 -11.31
N HIS A 232 -5.60 -10.84 -12.26
CA HIS A 232 -4.28 -11.47 -12.12
C HIS A 232 -3.15 -10.72 -12.84
N ALA A 233 -3.46 -9.70 -13.64
CA ALA A 233 -2.46 -8.95 -14.39
C ALA A 233 -1.69 -7.94 -13.52
N PHE A 234 -1.24 -8.40 -12.36
CA PHE A 234 -0.46 -7.62 -11.39
C PHE A 234 0.53 -8.48 -10.61
N VAL A 235 1.51 -7.81 -10.02
CA VAL A 235 2.34 -8.32 -8.93
C VAL A 235 2.33 -7.28 -7.81
N CYS A 236 2.11 -7.72 -6.58
CA CYS A 236 2.22 -6.89 -5.39
C CYS A 236 3.62 -7.00 -4.81
N PHE A 237 4.24 -5.85 -4.55
CA PHE A 237 5.43 -5.70 -3.73
C PHE A 237 5.04 -4.77 -2.58
N GLU A 238 4.77 -5.33 -1.42
CA GLU A 238 4.08 -4.68 -0.33
C GLU A 238 5.05 -4.35 0.81
N PRO A 239 5.53 -3.10 0.92
CA PRO A 239 6.33 -2.70 2.07
C PRO A 239 5.46 -2.64 3.33
N THR A 240 5.86 -3.36 4.38
CA THR A 240 5.12 -3.45 5.63
C THR A 240 6.05 -3.33 6.83
N VAL A 241 5.52 -2.92 7.97
CA VAL A 241 6.28 -2.85 9.24
C VAL A 241 6.79 -4.22 9.65
N GLY A 242 5.98 -5.26 9.52
CA GLY A 242 6.37 -6.64 9.77
C GLY A 242 5.53 -7.61 8.96
N SER A 243 5.83 -8.90 9.03
CA SER A 243 5.12 -9.96 8.34
C SER A 243 3.73 -10.24 8.95
N GLU A 244 3.01 -11.23 8.45
CA GLU A 244 1.71 -11.67 9.02
C GLU A 244 1.76 -11.79 10.54
N ASP A 245 0.71 -11.37 11.23
CA ASP A 245 0.58 -11.36 12.70
C ASP A 245 1.58 -10.44 13.44
N ALA A 246 2.27 -9.53 12.75
CA ALA A 246 3.26 -8.64 13.36
C ALA A 246 2.67 -7.79 14.50
N LEU A 247 1.43 -7.33 14.38
CA LEU A 247 0.76 -6.56 15.44
C LEU A 247 0.74 -7.29 16.80
N ASN A 248 0.73 -8.61 16.80
CA ASN A 248 0.76 -9.45 17.99
C ASN A 248 2.18 -9.82 18.47
N ARG A 249 3.21 -9.37 17.77
CA ARG A 249 4.62 -9.63 18.12
C ARG A 249 5.34 -8.32 18.44
N PRO A 250 5.60 -8.01 19.73
CA PRO A 250 6.20 -6.74 20.15
C PRO A 250 7.51 -6.36 19.45
N ALA A 251 8.30 -7.35 19.02
CA ALA A 251 9.56 -7.13 18.31
C ALA A 251 9.37 -6.73 16.84
N ASP A 252 8.20 -7.01 16.25
CA ASP A 252 7.94 -6.86 14.81
C ASP A 252 6.93 -5.74 14.49
N ARG A 253 6.46 -5.03 15.50
CA ARG A 253 5.50 -3.93 15.39
C ARG A 253 6.09 -2.61 15.83
N LEU A 254 5.49 -1.52 15.43
CA LEU A 254 5.73 -0.21 16.04
C LEU A 254 4.93 -0.08 17.33
N THR A 255 5.44 0.71 18.26
CA THR A 255 4.72 1.17 19.45
C THR A 255 4.82 2.69 19.48
N ILE A 256 3.67 3.36 19.53
CA ILE A 256 3.58 4.82 19.59
C ILE A 256 3.25 5.20 21.03
N ALA A 257 4.17 5.89 21.70
CA ALA A 257 4.00 6.31 23.09
C ALA A 257 2.77 7.21 23.28
N PRO A 258 2.23 7.34 24.49
CA PRO A 258 1.15 8.27 24.80
C PRO A 258 1.43 9.68 24.27
N HIS A 259 0.41 10.31 23.67
CA HIS A 259 0.46 11.68 23.14
C HIS A 259 1.62 11.96 22.19
N SER A 260 2.07 10.93 21.46
CA SER A 260 3.18 10.99 20.51
C SER A 260 2.72 10.60 19.09
N SER A 261 3.60 10.77 18.12
CA SER A 261 3.35 10.40 16.74
C SER A 261 4.52 9.65 16.11
N ARG A 262 4.22 8.90 15.05
CA ARG A 262 5.20 8.27 14.15
C ARG A 262 4.80 8.55 12.72
N GLN A 263 5.79 8.64 11.84
CA GLN A 263 5.57 8.86 10.41
C GLN A 263 6.31 7.80 9.59
N ILE A 264 5.69 7.41 8.48
CA ILE A 264 6.27 6.55 7.45
C ILE A 264 6.14 7.30 6.12
N VAL A 265 7.20 7.34 5.32
CA VAL A 265 7.18 7.95 4.00
C VAL A 265 7.60 6.92 2.96
N LEU A 266 6.63 6.46 2.17
CA LEU A 266 6.86 5.59 1.02
C LEU A 266 6.90 6.42 -0.26
N GLN A 267 7.93 6.23 -1.07
CA GLN A 267 8.01 6.82 -2.40
C GLN A 267 8.03 5.73 -3.48
N LEU A 268 7.19 5.89 -4.48
CA LEU A 268 7.23 5.13 -5.72
C LEU A 268 7.76 6.05 -6.82
N THR A 269 8.82 5.62 -7.52
CA THR A 269 9.35 6.33 -8.68
C THR A 269 9.23 5.45 -9.91
N ALA A 270 8.59 5.95 -10.95
CA ALA A 270 8.42 5.24 -12.21
C ALA A 270 9.07 6.01 -13.36
N LYS A 271 9.92 5.30 -14.12
CA LYS A 271 10.58 5.80 -15.31
C LYS A 271 10.18 4.92 -16.50
N PRO A 272 9.22 5.34 -17.32
CA PRO A 272 8.83 4.58 -18.50
C PRO A 272 10.02 4.29 -19.42
N THR A 273 10.01 3.12 -20.06
CA THR A 273 10.96 2.82 -21.15
C THR A 273 10.75 3.87 -22.24
N SER A 274 11.84 4.47 -22.70
CA SER A 274 11.77 5.38 -23.85
C SER A 274 11.25 4.59 -25.04
N THR A 275 10.03 4.86 -25.48
CA THR A 275 9.60 4.42 -26.81
C THR A 275 10.47 5.20 -27.81
N LEU A 276 11.45 4.55 -28.40
CA LEU A 276 12.07 5.08 -29.62
C LEU A 276 10.91 5.26 -30.60
N SER A 277 10.58 6.52 -30.93
CA SER A 277 9.69 6.79 -32.06
C SER A 277 10.25 6.06 -33.25
N PRO A 278 9.46 5.25 -34.00
CA PRO A 278 9.91 4.74 -35.27
C PRO A 278 10.18 5.97 -36.15
N GLY A 279 11.47 6.16 -36.53
CA GLY A 279 11.92 7.19 -37.44
C GLY A 279 11.33 7.02 -38.85
#